data_4c51e570083e74a56b4d6878e2866806
#
_entry.id   4c51e570083e74a56b4d6878e2866806
#
_cell.length_a   1.000
_cell.length_b   1.000
_cell.length_c   1.000
_cell.angle_alpha   90.00
_cell.angle_beta   90.00
_cell.angle_gamma   90.00
#
_symmetry.space_group_name_H-M   'P 1'
#
loop_
_entity.id
_entity.type
_entity.pdbx_description
1 polymer ?
#
loop_
_entity_poly.entity_id
_entity_poly.type
_entity_poly.pdbx_seq_one_letter_code
_entity_poly.pdbx_strand_id
1 'polypeptide(L)' 'MQAKMIWSRCVVTAITASEARANLYRLIDEAASSHQPLLITGKRNKAVLVSEEDWEAIQETLYLL' A
#
# COMPACT_ATOMS: atom_id res chain seq x y z
N MET A 1 -2.37 -9.36 17.34
CA MET A 1 -3.42 -9.75 16.44
C MET A 1 -4.25 -8.60 15.93
N GLN A 2 -4.35 -7.59 16.69
CA GLN A 2 -5.15 -6.45 16.27
C GLN A 2 -4.50 -5.68 15.13
N ALA A 3 -3.20 -5.67 15.08
CA ALA A 3 -2.51 -4.88 14.07
C ALA A 3 -2.88 -5.30 12.67
N LYS A 4 -2.97 -6.59 12.45
CA LYS A 4 -3.29 -7.04 11.11
C LYS A 4 -4.73 -6.79 10.75
N MET A 5 -5.57 -6.65 11.75
CA MET A 5 -6.96 -6.35 11.48
C MET A 5 -7.12 -4.99 10.86
N ILE A 6 -6.28 -4.06 11.25
CA ILE A 6 -6.34 -2.72 10.69
C ILE A 6 -6.17 -2.76 9.19
N TRP A 7 -5.19 -3.51 8.74
CA TRP A 7 -4.92 -3.58 7.31
C TRP A 7 -6.03 -4.28 6.55
N SER A 8 -6.54 -5.36 7.10
CA SER A 8 -7.57 -6.08 6.39
C SER A 8 -8.90 -5.32 6.38
N ARG A 9 -9.13 -4.47 7.35
CA ARG A 9 -10.36 -3.70 7.39
C ARG A 9 -10.27 -2.42 6.61
N CYS A 10 -9.08 -1.91 6.40
CA CYS A 10 -8.93 -0.70 5.62
C CYS A 10 -9.34 -0.95 4.18
N VAL A 11 -10.06 0.00 3.65
CA VAL A 11 -10.45 -0.08 2.26
C VAL A 11 -9.22 0.17 1.41
N VAL A 12 -8.86 -0.80 0.61
CA VAL A 12 -7.72 -0.68 -0.28
C VAL A 12 -8.22 -0.31 -1.65
N THR A 13 -7.80 0.84 -2.13
CA THR A 13 -8.16 1.27 -3.46
C THR A 13 -7.41 0.42 -4.47
N ALA A 14 -8.15 -0.14 -5.41
CA ALA A 14 -7.54 -0.97 -6.44
C ALA A 14 -7.56 -0.20 -7.75
N ILE A 15 -6.40 -0.09 -8.38
CA ILE A 15 -6.30 0.59 -9.67
C ILE A 15 -5.47 -0.26 -10.61
N THR A 16 -5.62 -0.02 -11.89
CA THR A 16 -4.84 -0.76 -12.87
C THR A 16 -3.43 -0.20 -12.93
N ALA A 17 -2.52 -1.02 -13.46
CA ALA A 17 -1.14 -0.59 -13.62
C ALA A 17 -1.04 0.62 -14.56
N SER A 18 -1.91 0.67 -15.57
CA SER A 18 -1.91 1.79 -16.49
C SER A 18 -2.27 3.10 -15.78
N GLU A 19 -3.28 3.04 -14.93
CA GLU A 19 -3.68 4.21 -14.18
C GLU A 19 -2.60 4.60 -13.17
N ALA A 20 -1.99 3.61 -12.56
CA ALA A 20 -0.93 3.89 -11.60
C ALA A 20 0.23 4.60 -12.28
N ARG A 21 0.58 4.15 -13.48
CA ARG A 21 1.69 4.78 -14.20
C ARG A 21 1.36 6.23 -14.55
N ALA A 22 0.13 6.48 -14.95
CA ALA A 22 -0.26 7.82 -15.36
C ALA A 22 -0.28 8.80 -14.19
N ASN A 23 -0.55 8.31 -12.99
CA ASN A 23 -0.70 9.18 -11.82
C ASN A 23 0.28 8.84 -10.70
N LEU A 24 1.43 8.32 -11.04
CA LEU A 24 2.32 7.76 -10.03
C LEU A 24 2.70 8.74 -8.94
N TYR A 25 3.08 9.96 -9.32
CA TYR A 25 3.52 10.93 -8.30
C TYR A 25 2.39 11.25 -7.35
N ARG A 26 1.19 11.41 -7.86
CA ARG A 26 0.06 11.71 -7.01
C ARG A 26 -0.25 10.54 -6.09
N LEU A 27 -0.12 9.31 -6.61
CA LEU A 27 -0.40 8.14 -5.80
C LEU A 27 0.61 7.97 -4.69
N ILE A 28 1.86 8.31 -4.96
CA ILE A 28 2.87 8.26 -3.92
C ILE A 28 2.53 9.24 -2.81
N ASP A 29 2.09 10.43 -3.17
CA ASP A 29 1.69 11.42 -2.18
C ASP A 29 0.49 10.95 -1.38
N GLU A 30 -0.47 10.34 -2.06
CA GLU A 30 -1.65 9.85 -1.37
C GLU A 30 -1.30 8.73 -0.39
N ALA A 31 -0.44 7.81 -0.81
CA ALA A 31 -0.04 6.72 0.07
C ALA A 31 0.67 7.27 1.30
N ALA A 32 1.47 8.30 1.11
CA ALA A 32 2.21 8.87 2.23
C ALA A 32 1.30 9.62 3.18
N SER A 33 0.30 10.33 2.68
CA SER A 33 -0.54 11.12 3.55
C SER A 33 -1.68 10.32 4.17
N SER A 34 -2.24 9.35 3.46
CA SER A 34 -3.36 8.59 4.00
C SER A 34 -2.91 7.35 4.76
N HIS A 35 -1.68 6.91 4.57
CA HIS A 35 -1.14 5.71 5.21
C HIS A 35 -1.97 4.48 4.88
N GLN A 36 -2.54 4.46 3.69
CA GLN A 36 -3.32 3.31 3.25
C GLN A 36 -2.68 2.71 2.01
N PRO A 37 -2.64 1.39 1.94
CA PRO A 37 -2.04 0.74 0.78
C PRO A 37 -2.92 0.89 -0.44
N LEU A 38 -2.28 0.92 -1.59
CA LEU A 38 -2.96 0.95 -2.87
C LEU A 38 -2.65 -0.34 -3.62
N LEU A 39 -3.68 -1.04 -4.03
CA LEU A 39 -3.48 -2.27 -4.79
C LEU A 39 -3.38 -1.94 -6.27
N ILE A 40 -2.29 -2.35 -6.87
CA ILE A 40 -2.07 -2.13 -8.30
C ILE A 40 -2.20 -3.45 -9.00
N THR A 41 -3.15 -3.53 -9.92
CA THR A 41 -3.42 -4.78 -10.62
C THR A 41 -2.84 -4.72 -12.01
N GLY A 42 -2.01 -5.69 -12.32
CA GLY A 42 -1.46 -5.85 -13.66
C GLY A 42 -2.10 -7.04 -14.35
N LYS A 43 -1.62 -7.30 -15.55
CA LYS A 43 -2.14 -8.42 -16.29
C LYS A 43 -1.75 -9.76 -15.69
N ARG A 44 -0.55 -9.82 -15.13
CA ARG A 44 -0.02 -11.08 -14.63
C ARG A 44 0.15 -11.06 -13.14
N ASN A 45 0.53 -9.92 -12.59
CA ASN A 45 0.84 -9.82 -11.18
C ASN A 45 0.13 -8.65 -10.57
N LYS A 46 0.02 -8.71 -9.26
CA LYS A 46 -0.53 -7.61 -8.48
C LYS A 46 0.54 -7.13 -7.51
N ALA A 47 0.48 -5.85 -7.19
CA ALA A 47 1.44 -5.26 -6.29
C ALA A 47 0.72 -4.27 -5.38
N VAL A 48 1.39 -3.89 -4.31
CA VAL A 48 0.82 -2.94 -3.37
C VAL A 48 1.79 -1.78 -3.22
N LEU A 49 1.24 -0.58 -3.31
CA LEU A 49 2.02 0.64 -3.11
C LEU A 49 1.79 1.15 -1.69
N VAL A 50 2.87 1.24 -0.92
CA VAL A 50 2.80 1.80 0.42
C VAL A 50 3.90 2.83 0.57
N SER A 51 3.71 3.74 1.52
CA SER A 51 4.76 4.71 1.80
C SER A 51 5.94 4.00 2.46
N GLU A 52 7.11 4.60 2.31
CA GLU A 52 8.30 4.03 2.94
C GLU A 52 8.16 3.97 4.45
N GLU A 53 7.52 4.97 5.02
CA GLU A 53 7.29 5.02 6.44
C GLU A 53 6.48 3.81 6.90
N ASP A 54 5.42 3.52 6.17
CA ASP A 54 4.58 2.37 6.51
C ASP A 54 5.32 1.07 6.30
N TRP A 55 6.10 1.00 5.26
CA TRP A 55 6.88 -0.19 4.97
C TRP A 55 7.88 -0.48 6.09
N GLU A 56 8.54 0.56 6.57
CA GLU A 56 9.49 0.39 7.66
C GLU A 56 8.81 -0.05 8.94
N ALA A 57 7.62 0.48 9.19
CA ALA A 57 6.88 0.07 10.37
C ALA A 57 6.52 -1.41 10.31
N ILE A 58 6.15 -1.89 9.14
CA ILE A 58 5.84 -3.30 8.97
C ILE A 58 7.07 -4.15 9.23
N GLN A 59 8.21 -3.73 8.70
CA GLN A 59 9.44 -4.48 8.89
C GLN A 59 9.87 -4.50 10.35
N GLU A 60 9.71 -3.40 11.05
CA GLU A 60 10.05 -3.36 12.46
C GLU A 60 9.19 -4.32 13.26
N THR A 61 7.92 -4.39 12.91
CA THR A 61 7.02 -5.31 13.59
C THR A 61 7.48 -6.75 13.39
N LEU A 62 7.89 -7.07 12.18
CA LEU A 62 8.37 -8.42 11.89
C LEU A 62 9.63 -8.75 12.69
N TYR A 63 10.48 -7.77 12.85
CA TYR A 63 11.72 -8.00 13.60
C TYR A 63 11.45 -8.25 15.07
N LEU A 64 10.42 -7.67 15.60
CA LEU A 64 10.10 -7.84 17.00
C LEU A 64 9.54 -9.21 17.33
N LEU A 65 9.12 -9.91 16.33
CA LEU A 65 8.66 -11.27 16.53
C LEU A 65 9.80 -12.21 16.74
#